data_684b13916d23f6adb64daf88ea0e84c8
#
_entry.id   684b13916d23f6adb64daf88ea0e84c8
#
_cell.length_a   1.000
_cell.length_b   1.000
_cell.length_c   1.000
_cell.angle_alpha   90.00
_cell.angle_beta   90.00
_cell.angle_gamma   90.00
#
_symmetry.space_group_name_H-M   'P 1'
#
loop_
_entity.id
_entity.type
_entity.pdbx_description
1 polymer ?
#
loop_
_entity_poly.entity_id
_entity_poly.type
_entity_poly.pdbx_seq_one_letter_code
_entity_poly.pdbx_strand_id
1 'polypeptide(L)'
;MSNSPLVTYTRITKNRTSPRNHAIDTITIHCIVGQWTAKQGCDYFATTDRECSANYIVGKDGSIGLSVEEKDRSWCSSSGSNDHRAITIEVASDTSHPYAVTDAAFAALLDLVEDICRRNGIKKLLWKADKSLIGKVDQQNMTVHRWFANKSCPGNWLYARLGDLAA
;
A
#
# COMPACT_ATOMS: atom_id res chain seq x y z
N MET A 1 -6.67 1.59 17.20
CA MET A 1 -6.19 1.64 15.81
C MET A 1 -7.34 2.08 14.93
N SER A 2 -7.22 3.18 14.23
CA SER A 2 -8.27 3.79 13.42
C SER A 2 -7.88 3.80 11.94
N ASN A 3 -8.87 3.75 11.04
CA ASN A 3 -8.64 3.90 9.61
C ASN A 3 -8.49 5.38 9.23
N SER A 4 -7.95 5.66 8.04
CA SER A 4 -7.77 7.01 7.54
C SER A 4 -9.11 7.73 7.33
N PRO A 5 -9.26 8.99 7.77
CA PRO A 5 -10.43 9.80 7.48
C PRO A 5 -10.50 10.27 6.01
N LEU A 6 -9.43 10.06 5.23
CA LEU A 6 -9.37 10.41 3.80
C LEU A 6 -10.12 9.41 2.91
N VAL A 7 -10.60 8.30 3.49
CA VAL A 7 -11.34 7.26 2.76
C VAL A 7 -12.69 7.81 2.26
N THR A 8 -12.95 7.65 0.97
CA THR A 8 -14.21 8.04 0.33
C THR A 8 -15.10 6.85 -0.06
N TYR A 9 -14.56 5.64 -0.03
CA TYR A 9 -15.29 4.41 -0.32
C TYR A 9 -14.76 3.26 0.52
N THR A 10 -15.65 2.47 1.09
CA THR A 10 -15.28 1.30 1.90
C THR A 10 -16.01 0.06 1.41
N ARG A 11 -15.26 -0.99 1.11
CA ARG A 11 -15.78 -2.33 0.89
C ARG A 11 -14.78 -3.35 1.40
N ILE A 12 -15.05 -3.89 2.58
CA ILE A 12 -14.13 -4.79 3.26
C ILE A 12 -14.17 -6.18 2.61
N THR A 13 -12.99 -6.69 2.27
CA THR A 13 -12.83 -8.03 1.70
C THR A 13 -12.72 -9.11 2.79
N LYS A 14 -13.09 -10.35 2.42
CA LYS A 14 -12.81 -11.54 3.23
C LYS A 14 -11.32 -11.93 3.24
N ASN A 15 -10.56 -11.48 2.24
CA ASN A 15 -9.14 -11.83 2.07
C ASN A 15 -8.26 -11.04 3.04
N ARG A 16 -8.37 -11.38 4.33
CA ARG A 16 -7.60 -10.75 5.41
C ARG A 16 -7.34 -11.71 6.56
N THR A 17 -6.36 -11.41 7.35
CA THR A 17 -6.12 -12.06 8.65
C THR A 17 -6.47 -11.08 9.76
N SER A 18 -7.36 -11.46 10.65
CA SER A 18 -7.84 -10.60 11.73
C SER A 18 -7.57 -11.25 13.09
N PRO A 19 -6.98 -10.50 14.04
CA PRO A 19 -6.27 -9.23 13.83
C PRO A 19 -4.86 -9.43 13.27
N ARG A 20 -4.18 -8.33 12.90
CA ARG A 20 -2.73 -8.39 12.69
C ARG A 20 -2.01 -8.73 14.01
N ASN A 21 -0.84 -9.36 13.92
CA ASN A 21 -0.08 -9.78 15.10
C ASN A 21 1.10 -8.86 15.45
N HIS A 22 1.21 -7.72 14.79
CA HIS A 22 2.30 -6.76 14.98
C HIS A 22 1.80 -5.31 14.90
N ALA A 23 2.45 -4.40 15.62
CA ALA A 23 2.20 -2.98 15.46
C ALA A 23 2.55 -2.51 14.04
N ILE A 24 1.87 -1.48 13.55
CA ILE A 24 2.14 -0.88 12.25
C ILE A 24 3.40 -0.02 12.36
N ASP A 25 4.44 -0.41 11.64
CA ASP A 25 5.72 0.30 11.61
C ASP A 25 6.33 0.36 10.19
N THR A 26 5.60 -0.11 9.19
CA THR A 26 6.08 -0.23 7.80
C THR A 26 4.98 0.21 6.82
N ILE A 27 5.38 0.79 5.71
CA ILE A 27 4.50 1.10 4.57
C ILE A 27 4.99 0.30 3.36
N THR A 28 4.07 -0.38 2.66
CA THR A 28 4.38 -1.10 1.42
C THR A 28 3.52 -0.56 0.29
N ILE A 29 4.17 -0.01 -0.74
CA ILE A 29 3.52 0.58 -1.91
C ILE A 29 3.49 -0.43 -3.05
N HIS A 30 2.33 -0.60 -3.67
CA HIS A 30 2.07 -1.48 -4.81
C HIS A 30 1.45 -0.71 -5.97
N CYS A 31 1.50 -1.27 -7.18
CA CYS A 31 0.73 -0.80 -8.34
C CYS A 31 -0.31 -1.84 -8.76
N ILE A 32 -1.52 -1.37 -9.06
CA ILE A 32 -2.64 -2.24 -9.49
C ILE A 32 -2.45 -2.75 -10.93
N VAL A 33 -1.69 -2.04 -11.77
CA VAL A 33 -1.59 -2.33 -13.21
C VAL A 33 -2.95 -2.17 -13.89
N GLY A 34 -3.59 -1.04 -13.63
CA GLY A 34 -4.87 -0.62 -14.20
C GLY A 34 -5.23 0.78 -13.71
N GLN A 35 -5.73 1.63 -14.59
CA GLN A 35 -6.19 2.98 -14.26
C GLN A 35 -7.62 2.92 -13.69
N TRP A 36 -7.74 2.36 -12.51
CA TRP A 36 -9.00 2.17 -11.80
C TRP A 36 -9.29 3.32 -10.84
N THR A 37 -10.57 3.49 -10.51
CA THR A 37 -10.98 4.26 -9.33
C THR A 37 -10.77 3.42 -8.07
N ALA A 38 -10.76 4.06 -6.91
CA ALA A 38 -10.69 3.34 -5.63
C ALA A 38 -11.86 2.36 -5.47
N LYS A 39 -13.06 2.75 -5.90
CA LYS A 39 -14.25 1.87 -5.87
C LYS A 39 -14.03 0.60 -6.69
N GLN A 40 -13.51 0.73 -7.91
CA GLN A 40 -13.24 -0.44 -8.77
C GLN A 40 -12.22 -1.37 -8.12
N GLY A 41 -11.18 -0.83 -7.50
CA GLY A 41 -10.18 -1.63 -6.77
C GLY A 41 -10.75 -2.36 -5.56
N CYS A 42 -11.53 -1.67 -4.71
CA CYS A 42 -12.20 -2.28 -3.57
C CYS A 42 -13.19 -3.37 -4.01
N ASP A 43 -13.97 -3.11 -5.04
CA ASP A 43 -14.94 -4.08 -5.57
C ASP A 43 -14.22 -5.32 -6.11
N TYR A 44 -13.09 -5.15 -6.79
CA TYR A 44 -12.25 -6.25 -7.25
C TYR A 44 -11.78 -7.13 -6.10
N PHE A 45 -11.16 -6.56 -5.06
CA PHE A 45 -10.65 -7.33 -3.92
C PHE A 45 -11.75 -7.99 -3.10
N ALA A 46 -12.96 -7.41 -3.09
CA ALA A 46 -14.09 -7.98 -2.38
C ALA A 46 -14.70 -9.21 -3.09
N THR A 47 -14.51 -9.32 -4.41
CA THR A 47 -15.19 -10.33 -5.25
C THR A 47 -14.23 -11.32 -5.92
N THR A 48 -12.93 -11.06 -5.92
CA THR A 48 -11.95 -11.93 -6.56
C THR A 48 -11.80 -13.27 -5.82
N ASP A 49 -11.62 -14.34 -6.59
CA ASP A 49 -11.25 -15.66 -6.05
C ASP A 49 -9.74 -15.78 -5.79
N ARG A 50 -8.95 -14.78 -6.19
CA ARG A 50 -7.53 -14.70 -5.83
C ARG A 50 -7.40 -14.35 -4.35
N GLU A 51 -6.50 -15.02 -3.68
CA GLU A 51 -6.19 -14.76 -2.26
C GLU A 51 -5.29 -13.52 -2.14
N CYS A 52 -5.83 -12.36 -2.47
CA CYS A 52 -5.11 -11.09 -2.44
C CYS A 52 -5.99 -9.94 -1.97
N SER A 53 -5.36 -8.94 -1.37
CA SER A 53 -6.01 -7.71 -0.89
C SER A 53 -4.97 -6.65 -0.57
N ALA A 54 -5.43 -5.43 -0.27
CA ALA A 54 -4.63 -4.34 0.29
C ALA A 54 -5.42 -3.64 1.38
N ASN A 55 -4.75 -2.91 2.26
CA ASN A 55 -5.45 -2.06 3.22
C ASN A 55 -6.15 -0.93 2.48
N TYR A 56 -5.43 -0.18 1.67
CA TYR A 56 -5.96 0.96 0.92
C TYR A 56 -5.74 0.82 -0.57
N ILE A 57 -6.64 1.43 -1.32
CA ILE A 57 -6.54 1.61 -2.77
C ILE A 57 -6.58 3.11 -3.08
N VAL A 58 -5.62 3.58 -3.86
CA VAL A 58 -5.60 4.95 -4.39
C VAL A 58 -5.97 4.89 -5.86
N GLY A 59 -7.09 5.50 -6.22
CA GLY A 59 -7.62 5.53 -7.59
C GLY A 59 -6.92 6.56 -8.48
N LYS A 60 -7.05 6.38 -9.79
CA LYS A 60 -6.51 7.31 -10.81
C LYS A 60 -6.99 8.76 -10.66
N ASP A 61 -8.15 8.93 -10.05
CA ASP A 61 -8.81 10.22 -9.80
C ASP A 61 -8.45 10.82 -8.42
N GLY A 62 -7.56 10.18 -7.67
CA GLY A 62 -7.21 10.57 -6.31
C GLY A 62 -8.19 10.08 -5.24
N SER A 63 -9.19 9.29 -5.60
CA SER A 63 -10.08 8.66 -4.63
C SER A 63 -9.31 7.65 -3.75
N ILE A 64 -9.74 7.50 -2.50
CA ILE A 64 -9.11 6.58 -1.55
C ILE A 64 -10.16 5.59 -1.05
N GLY A 65 -9.88 4.31 -1.21
CA GLY A 65 -10.72 3.20 -0.78
C GLY A 65 -10.10 2.41 0.38
N LEU A 66 -10.96 1.89 1.25
CA LEU A 66 -10.59 0.97 2.32
C LEU A 66 -11.09 -0.43 1.97
N SER A 67 -10.17 -1.37 1.86
CA SER A 67 -10.47 -2.78 1.53
C SER A 67 -10.16 -3.74 2.70
N VAL A 68 -9.14 -3.43 3.50
CA VAL A 68 -8.82 -4.13 4.76
C VAL A 68 -8.54 -3.08 5.82
N GLU A 69 -9.22 -3.17 6.96
CA GLU A 69 -9.02 -2.24 8.07
C GLU A 69 -7.58 -2.30 8.60
N GLU A 70 -7.07 -1.19 9.12
CA GLU A 70 -5.68 -1.14 9.64
C GLU A 70 -5.42 -2.11 10.79
N LYS A 71 -6.45 -2.47 11.56
CA LYS A 71 -6.34 -3.49 12.63
C LYS A 71 -6.08 -4.90 12.11
N ASP A 72 -6.33 -5.15 10.83
CA ASP A 72 -6.21 -6.44 10.18
C ASP A 72 -5.02 -6.46 9.21
N ARG A 73 -4.51 -7.67 8.92
CA ARG A 73 -3.47 -7.90 7.93
C ARG A 73 -4.07 -8.10 6.55
N SER A 74 -3.63 -7.35 5.55
CA SER A 74 -3.91 -7.64 4.15
C SER A 74 -3.08 -8.82 3.63
N TRP A 75 -3.47 -9.37 2.48
CA TRP A 75 -2.72 -10.38 1.74
C TRP A 75 -2.18 -9.76 0.45
N CYS A 76 -1.10 -9.00 0.56
CA CYS A 76 -0.67 -8.11 -0.51
C CYS A 76 0.75 -8.38 -1.04
N SER A 77 1.71 -8.58 -0.14
CA SER A 77 3.13 -8.50 -0.49
C SER A 77 3.80 -9.85 -0.72
N SER A 78 3.08 -10.95 -0.73
CA SER A 78 3.62 -12.32 -0.76
C SER A 78 4.50 -12.65 0.47
N SER A 79 4.37 -11.88 1.54
CA SER A 79 5.08 -12.06 2.80
C SER A 79 4.15 -11.75 3.96
N GLY A 80 3.72 -12.79 4.68
CA GLY A 80 2.86 -12.63 5.85
C GLY A 80 3.51 -11.78 6.94
N SER A 81 4.80 -11.96 7.19
CA SER A 81 5.54 -11.19 8.19
C SER A 81 5.60 -9.69 7.84
N ASN A 82 5.81 -9.36 6.56
CA ASN A 82 5.76 -7.97 6.13
C ASN A 82 4.35 -7.39 6.28
N ASP A 83 3.33 -8.12 5.80
CA ASP A 83 1.95 -7.62 5.81
C ASP A 83 1.36 -7.48 7.24
N HIS A 84 1.87 -8.23 8.20
CA HIS A 84 1.53 -8.01 9.61
C HIS A 84 2.05 -6.69 10.17
N ARG A 85 3.17 -6.20 9.67
CA ARG A 85 3.81 -4.94 10.07
C ARG A 85 3.38 -3.74 9.23
N ALA A 86 3.00 -4.00 7.98
CA ALA A 86 2.80 -2.96 6.99
C ALA A 86 1.34 -2.55 6.85
N ILE A 87 1.14 -1.26 6.55
CA ILE A 87 -0.01 -0.83 5.77
C ILE A 87 0.36 -0.96 4.31
N THR A 88 -0.44 -1.73 3.57
CA THR A 88 -0.25 -1.95 2.15
C THR A 88 -1.18 -1.05 1.35
N ILE A 89 -0.66 -0.42 0.31
CA ILE A 89 -1.39 0.53 -0.52
C ILE A 89 -1.22 0.15 -1.98
N GLU A 90 -2.33 -0.14 -2.64
CA GLU A 90 -2.39 -0.36 -4.09
C GLU A 90 -2.73 0.93 -4.80
N VAL A 91 -1.90 1.36 -5.74
CA VAL A 91 -2.07 2.61 -6.49
C VAL A 91 -2.42 2.30 -7.94
N ALA A 92 -3.45 2.95 -8.46
CA ALA A 92 -3.82 2.85 -9.87
C ALA A 92 -2.66 3.28 -10.77
N SER A 93 -2.37 2.49 -11.78
CA SER A 93 -1.22 2.70 -12.67
C SER A 93 -1.53 2.30 -14.09
N ASP A 94 -0.69 2.71 -15.04
CA ASP A 94 -0.73 2.23 -16.40
C ASP A 94 -0.56 0.71 -16.47
N THR A 95 -1.02 0.11 -17.55
CA THR A 95 -0.96 -1.35 -17.77
C THR A 95 0.36 -1.81 -18.39
N SER A 96 1.20 -0.87 -18.80
CA SER A 96 2.52 -1.14 -19.39
C SER A 96 3.63 -0.47 -18.58
N HIS A 97 4.81 -1.08 -18.65
CA HIS A 97 6.02 -0.54 -18.03
C HIS A 97 6.27 0.92 -18.48
N PRO A 98 6.62 1.85 -17.59
CA PRO A 98 7.02 1.70 -16.19
C PRO A 98 5.89 1.74 -15.16
N TYR A 99 4.64 1.51 -15.57
CA TYR A 99 3.45 1.52 -14.71
C TYR A 99 3.24 2.89 -14.06
N ALA A 100 3.18 3.92 -14.90
CA ALA A 100 3.04 5.31 -14.45
C ALA A 100 1.71 5.54 -13.71
N VAL A 101 1.75 6.45 -12.78
CA VAL A 101 0.64 6.86 -11.91
C VAL A 101 0.22 8.28 -12.26
N THR A 102 -1.07 8.59 -12.20
CA THR A 102 -1.56 9.95 -12.46
C THR A 102 -1.11 10.92 -11.36
N ASP A 103 -1.04 12.21 -11.69
CA ASP A 103 -0.72 13.24 -10.70
C ASP A 103 -1.71 13.25 -9.53
N ALA A 104 -3.01 13.07 -9.82
CA ALA A 104 -4.05 13.01 -8.80
C ALA A 104 -3.86 11.82 -7.85
N ALA A 105 -3.54 10.64 -8.38
CA ALA A 105 -3.26 9.46 -7.55
C ALA A 105 -1.99 9.64 -6.72
N PHE A 106 -0.93 10.21 -7.28
CA PHE A 106 0.31 10.43 -6.53
C PHE A 106 0.14 11.45 -5.40
N ALA A 107 -0.58 12.55 -5.64
CA ALA A 107 -0.91 13.53 -4.60
C ALA A 107 -1.73 12.89 -3.47
N ALA A 108 -2.76 12.10 -3.80
CA ALA A 108 -3.56 11.38 -2.81
C ALA A 108 -2.73 10.34 -2.03
N LEU A 109 -1.78 9.69 -2.69
CA LEU A 109 -0.86 8.75 -2.02
C LEU A 109 0.01 9.46 -0.98
N LEU A 110 0.54 10.64 -1.29
CA LEU A 110 1.32 11.45 -0.34
C LEU A 110 0.48 11.79 0.90
N ASP A 111 -0.73 12.31 0.71
CA ASP A 111 -1.63 12.68 1.79
C ASP A 111 -2.01 11.46 2.66
N LEU A 112 -2.30 10.33 2.03
CA LEU A 112 -2.66 9.09 2.73
C LEU A 112 -1.49 8.56 3.57
N VAL A 113 -0.30 8.53 3.01
CA VAL A 113 0.90 8.04 3.71
C VAL A 113 1.24 8.93 4.90
N GLU A 114 1.14 10.26 4.75
CA GLU A 114 1.31 11.20 5.87
C GLU A 114 0.31 10.94 6.99
N ASP A 115 -0.98 10.79 6.65
CA ASP A 115 -2.04 10.49 7.62
C ASP A 115 -1.80 9.16 8.35
N ILE A 116 -1.45 8.10 7.63
CA ILE A 116 -1.13 6.78 8.23
C ILE A 116 0.05 6.92 9.20
N CYS A 117 1.11 7.57 8.80
CA CYS A 117 2.30 7.75 9.63
C CYS A 117 1.96 8.50 10.93
N ARG A 118 1.23 9.63 10.82
CA ARG A 118 0.81 10.43 11.97
C ARG A 118 -0.02 9.63 12.96
N ARG A 119 -1.02 8.87 12.48
CA ARG A 119 -1.92 8.08 13.34
C ARG A 119 -1.25 6.87 13.98
N ASN A 120 -0.24 6.31 13.34
CA ASN A 120 0.47 5.11 13.82
C ASN A 120 1.82 5.44 14.51
N GLY A 121 2.13 6.71 14.72
CA GLY A 121 3.34 7.11 15.44
C GLY A 121 4.64 6.90 14.65
N ILE A 122 4.56 6.77 13.33
CA ILE A 122 5.73 6.70 12.45
C ILE A 122 6.23 8.14 12.24
N LYS A 123 7.25 8.53 12.96
CA LYS A 123 7.74 9.91 12.96
C LYS A 123 8.40 10.32 11.65
N LYS A 124 8.97 9.36 10.93
CA LYS A 124 9.67 9.58 9.67
C LYS A 124 9.65 8.33 8.81
N LEU A 125 9.34 8.47 7.53
CA LEU A 125 9.59 7.44 6.55
C LEU A 125 11.07 7.44 6.16
N LEU A 126 11.61 6.24 6.03
CA LEU A 126 13.02 6.02 5.70
C LEU A 126 13.09 5.08 4.49
N TRP A 127 13.74 5.56 3.43
CA TRP A 127 13.93 4.80 2.20
C TRP A 127 15.39 4.84 1.75
N LYS A 128 16.00 3.66 1.62
CA LYS A 128 17.38 3.48 1.12
C LYS A 128 17.43 2.57 -0.10
N ALA A 129 16.29 2.06 -0.54
CA ALA A 129 16.19 1.08 -1.62
C ALA A 129 17.04 -0.18 -1.37
N ASP A 130 17.17 -0.60 -0.12
CA ASP A 130 18.02 -1.71 0.30
C ASP A 130 17.20 -2.85 0.89
N LYS A 131 17.07 -3.94 0.13
CA LYS A 131 16.35 -5.15 0.54
C LYS A 131 16.90 -5.76 1.84
N SER A 132 18.19 -5.62 2.12
CA SER A 132 18.82 -6.18 3.34
C SER A 132 18.34 -5.50 4.64
N LEU A 133 17.66 -4.36 4.52
CA LEU A 133 17.13 -3.59 5.64
C LEU A 133 15.67 -3.92 5.98
N ILE A 134 15.06 -4.92 5.32
CA ILE A 134 13.72 -5.38 5.67
C ILE A 134 13.66 -5.72 7.18
N GLY A 135 12.69 -5.12 7.88
CA GLY A 135 12.51 -5.30 9.32
C GLY A 135 13.38 -4.41 10.21
N LYS A 136 14.38 -3.74 9.65
CA LYS A 136 15.22 -2.76 10.38
C LYS A 136 14.60 -1.36 10.27
N VAL A 137 13.48 -1.16 10.95
CA VAL A 137 12.60 0.00 10.76
C VAL A 137 13.21 1.33 11.21
N ASP A 138 14.25 1.30 12.02
CA ASP A 138 15.07 2.44 12.40
C ASP A 138 15.99 2.93 11.28
N GLN A 139 16.19 2.09 10.24
CA GLN A 139 17.02 2.39 9.06
C GLN A 139 16.20 2.49 7.78
N GLN A 140 15.16 1.68 7.64
CA GLN A 140 14.24 1.67 6.51
C GLN A 140 12.91 1.06 6.93
N ASN A 141 11.82 1.80 6.76
CA ASN A 141 10.47 1.36 7.11
C ASN A 141 9.49 1.41 5.92
N MET A 142 10.05 1.37 4.72
CA MET A 142 9.30 1.13 3.48
C MET A 142 9.81 -0.14 2.83
N THR A 143 8.88 -0.91 2.26
CA THR A 143 9.17 -2.15 1.52
C THR A 143 8.40 -2.18 0.20
N VAL A 144 8.75 -3.08 -0.68
CA VAL A 144 8.10 -3.26 -1.98
C VAL A 144 7.90 -4.73 -2.31
N HIS A 145 6.86 -5.03 -3.07
CA HIS A 145 6.48 -6.41 -3.40
C HIS A 145 7.59 -7.20 -4.11
N ARG A 146 8.36 -6.54 -5.01
CA ARG A 146 9.45 -7.19 -5.74
C ARG A 146 10.56 -7.76 -4.86
N TRP A 147 10.63 -7.37 -3.60
CA TRP A 147 11.58 -7.94 -2.65
C TRP A 147 11.14 -9.28 -2.07
N PHE A 148 9.85 -9.61 -2.16
CA PHE A 148 9.26 -10.81 -1.59
C PHE A 148 8.81 -11.83 -2.64
N ALA A 149 8.71 -11.44 -3.89
CA ALA A 149 8.29 -12.30 -5.00
C ALA A 149 8.87 -11.80 -6.32
N ASN A 150 8.90 -12.68 -7.33
CA ASN A 150 9.30 -12.30 -8.68
C ASN A 150 8.19 -11.50 -9.37
N LYS A 151 8.12 -10.21 -9.05
CA LYS A 151 7.11 -9.26 -9.52
C LYS A 151 7.75 -7.94 -9.93
N SER A 152 7.12 -7.22 -10.89
CA SER A 152 7.50 -5.85 -11.25
C SER A 152 6.99 -4.80 -10.27
N CYS A 153 5.94 -5.12 -9.52
CA CYS A 153 5.32 -4.24 -8.51
C CYS A 153 6.38 -3.69 -7.54
N PRO A 154 6.38 -2.39 -7.26
CA PRO A 154 5.38 -1.38 -7.59
C PRO A 154 5.56 -0.70 -8.96
N GLY A 155 6.38 -1.26 -9.86
CA GLY A 155 6.77 -0.64 -11.11
C GLY A 155 7.88 0.40 -10.94
N ASN A 156 8.63 0.67 -12.00
CA ASN A 156 9.78 1.56 -11.92
C ASN A 156 9.38 3.03 -11.73
N TRP A 157 8.18 3.42 -12.17
CA TRP A 157 7.71 4.78 -11.97
C TRP A 157 7.54 5.11 -10.48
N LEU A 158 6.83 4.29 -9.71
CA LEU A 158 6.68 4.45 -8.26
C LEU A 158 7.99 4.18 -7.52
N TYR A 159 8.72 3.12 -7.90
CA TYR A 159 9.98 2.77 -7.24
C TYR A 159 10.99 3.93 -7.23
N ALA A 160 11.11 4.64 -8.35
CA ALA A 160 12.00 5.80 -8.46
C ALA A 160 11.56 7.00 -7.58
N ARG A 161 10.30 7.02 -7.13
CA ARG A 161 9.69 8.11 -6.34
C ARG A 161 9.44 7.78 -4.87
N LEU A 162 9.81 6.60 -4.42
CA LEU A 162 9.64 6.23 -3.00
C LEU A 162 10.44 7.14 -2.07
N GLY A 163 11.57 7.67 -2.53
CA GLY A 163 12.32 8.69 -1.80
C GLY A 163 11.54 9.99 -1.60
N ASP A 164 10.66 10.35 -2.54
CA ASP A 164 9.81 11.55 -2.43
C ASP A 164 8.73 11.35 -1.36
N LEU A 165 8.22 10.12 -1.19
CA LEU A 165 7.30 9.78 -0.11
C LEU A 165 7.97 9.87 1.27
N ALA A 166 9.27 9.58 1.33
CA ALA A 166 10.07 9.63 2.56
C ALA A 166 10.58 11.06 2.90
N ALA A 167 10.45 11.97 1.97
CA ALA A 167 10.83 13.36 2.20
C ALA A 167 9.73 14.12 2.97
#